data_5af77b3dc9d0446a554676e0e1a788f3
#
_entry.id   5af77b3dc9d0446a554676e0e1a788f3
#
_cell.length_a   1.000
_cell.length_b   1.000
_cell.length_c   1.000
_cell.angle_alpha   90.00
_cell.angle_beta   90.00
_cell.angle_gamma   90.00
#
_symmetry.space_group_name_H-M   'P 1'
#
loop_
_entity.id
_entity.type
_entity.pdbx_description
1 polymer ?
#
loop_
_entity_poly.entity_id
_entity_poly.type
_entity_poly.pdbx_seq_one_letter_code
_entity_poly.pdbx_strand_id
1 'polypeptide(L)'
;MKLHKASAAAAAVLVLSLTATACGGDSDSGDGGGKKITVGIKYDQPGLGLKTPDGKFTGFDVDVATYIAKELGYDAKDITFKQAPSAERENLIKNGDVKFVAATYTINDKRKAEVDFAGPYFLAHQDLLVRADDNSITKATDLNAKKLCSVTGSTSAQNVKEKLAPKADLQEYGGYSECITGLENKAVDALTTDNSILAGFAAQKEHQGKFKLVGLNLSDEPYGIGLKKGDKDLQTKINAALKKMVDDGSWDKFVKANFGPANYKTEPAPKVTEGS
;
A
#
# COMPACT_ATOMS: atom_id res chain seq x y z
N MET A 1 -38.16 71.77 2.49
CA MET A 1 -37.55 72.96 3.11
C MET A 1 -36.05 72.81 3.08
N LYS A 2 -35.40 73.66 2.27
CA LYS A 2 -34.01 74.18 2.30
C LYS A 2 -32.88 73.18 2.30
N LEU A 3 -32.13 72.91 1.18
CA LEU A 3 -31.08 73.77 0.56
C LEU A 3 -29.88 74.01 1.49
N HIS A 4 -28.71 73.60 1.13
CA HIS A 4 -27.63 74.33 0.44
C HIS A 4 -26.38 73.40 0.40
N LYS A 5 -25.79 73.17 -0.77
CA LYS A 5 -24.70 73.92 -1.43
C LYS A 5 -23.38 73.86 -0.56
N ALA A 6 -22.21 73.72 -1.06
CA ALA A 6 -21.54 73.69 -2.35
C ALA A 6 -20.08 73.25 -2.13
N SER A 7 -19.53 72.59 -3.12
CA SER A 7 -18.37 73.00 -3.91
C SER A 7 -17.03 73.24 -3.19
N ALA A 8 -15.98 72.52 -3.59
CA ALA A 8 -14.89 73.05 -4.41
C ALA A 8 -13.79 72.01 -4.62
N ALA A 9 -13.49 71.92 -5.79
CA ALA A 9 -12.44 71.40 -6.58
C ALA A 9 -11.01 71.88 -6.21
N ALA A 10 -10.04 71.08 -6.36
CA ALA A 10 -8.70 71.46 -6.85
C ALA A 10 -7.99 70.26 -7.43
N ALA A 11 -7.66 70.39 -8.67
CA ALA A 11 -6.82 69.53 -9.50
C ALA A 11 -5.33 69.83 -9.22
N ALA A 12 -4.49 68.83 -9.43
CA ALA A 12 -3.16 68.96 -10.06
C ALA A 12 -2.43 67.62 -10.05
N VAL A 13 -2.27 67.08 -11.19
CA VAL A 13 -1.09 67.00 -12.07
C VAL A 13 -0.22 65.73 -11.88
N LEU A 14 -0.26 64.98 -12.95
CA LEU A 14 0.66 63.97 -13.50
C LEU A 14 2.10 64.03 -13.01
N VAL A 15 2.69 62.84 -12.75
CA VAL A 15 3.97 62.46 -13.36
C VAL A 15 3.93 60.98 -13.74
N LEU A 16 3.95 60.67 -15.03
CA LEU A 16 4.34 59.43 -15.61
C LEU A 16 5.84 59.22 -15.37
N SER A 17 6.20 58.05 -14.83
CA SER A 17 7.53 57.47 -15.11
C SER A 17 7.36 55.98 -15.33
N LEU A 18 7.34 55.59 -16.62
CA LEU A 18 7.65 54.26 -17.09
C LEU A 18 9.11 53.94 -16.76
N THR A 19 9.35 52.92 -16.00
CA THR A 19 10.58 52.13 -16.13
C THR A 19 10.21 50.68 -16.25
N ALA A 20 10.23 50.21 -17.49
CA ALA A 20 10.29 48.78 -17.79
C ALA A 20 11.69 48.31 -17.43
N THR A 21 11.75 47.34 -16.48
CA THR A 21 12.88 46.44 -16.35
C THR A 21 12.32 45.03 -16.28
N ALA A 22 12.35 44.38 -17.45
CA ALA A 22 12.32 42.96 -17.55
C ALA A 22 13.62 42.40 -16.96
N CYS A 23 13.52 41.65 -15.89
CA CYS A 23 14.49 40.62 -15.50
C CYS A 23 13.70 39.45 -14.98
N GLY A 24 13.70 38.38 -15.76
CA GLY A 24 13.33 37.07 -15.28
C GLY A 24 14.23 36.71 -14.10
N GLY A 25 13.62 36.42 -13.01
CA GLY A 25 14.23 35.83 -11.85
C GLY A 25 13.19 34.85 -11.30
N ASP A 26 13.45 33.58 -11.49
CA ASP A 26 12.81 32.54 -10.71
C ASP A 26 12.98 32.91 -9.23
N SER A 27 11.93 33.51 -8.69
CA SER A 27 11.83 33.65 -7.23
C SER A 27 11.41 32.28 -6.71
N ASP A 28 12.39 31.45 -6.46
CA ASP A 28 12.26 30.34 -5.52
C ASP A 28 11.93 30.95 -4.16
N SER A 29 10.64 31.19 -3.96
CA SER A 29 10.11 31.57 -2.66
C SER A 29 10.29 30.37 -1.77
N GLY A 30 11.39 30.35 -1.03
CA GLY A 30 11.63 29.42 0.06
C GLY A 30 10.51 29.54 1.08
N ASP A 31 9.39 28.89 0.80
CA ASP A 31 8.37 28.59 1.80
C ASP A 31 8.93 27.45 2.66
N GLY A 32 9.21 27.74 3.93
CA GLY A 32 9.68 26.80 4.93
C GLY A 32 8.62 25.75 5.32
N GLY A 33 7.70 25.43 4.43
CA GLY A 33 6.78 24.29 4.51
C GLY A 33 7.51 23.03 4.03
N GLY A 34 7.96 22.16 4.96
CA GLY A 34 8.59 20.88 4.63
C GLY A 34 7.78 20.12 3.59
N LYS A 35 8.47 19.55 2.60
CA LYS A 35 7.84 18.70 1.57
C LYS A 35 7.07 17.59 2.24
N LYS A 36 5.75 17.52 2.05
CA LYS A 36 4.90 16.43 2.56
C LYS A 36 4.69 15.37 1.49
N ILE A 37 4.59 14.11 1.89
CA ILE A 37 4.30 13.00 1.01
C ILE A 37 3.15 12.16 1.57
N THR A 38 2.20 11.77 0.72
CA THR A 38 1.16 10.81 1.07
C THR A 38 1.47 9.46 0.43
N VAL A 39 1.49 8.40 1.25
CA VAL A 39 1.80 7.03 0.84
C VAL A 39 0.63 6.12 1.18
N GLY A 40 0.24 5.30 0.21
CA GLY A 40 -0.80 4.29 0.40
C GLY A 40 -0.25 3.03 1.07
N ILE A 41 -0.90 2.59 2.16
CA ILE A 41 -0.58 1.33 2.87
C ILE A 41 -1.87 0.60 3.26
N LYS A 42 -1.76 -0.67 3.65
CA LYS A 42 -2.83 -1.38 4.36
C LYS A 42 -2.93 -0.90 5.81
N TYR A 43 -4.15 -1.00 6.38
CA TYR A 43 -4.39 -0.61 7.77
C TYR A 43 -4.72 -1.81 8.67
N ASP A 44 -4.98 -2.98 8.09
CA ASP A 44 -5.52 -4.17 8.76
C ASP A 44 -4.66 -5.43 8.61
N GLN A 45 -3.40 -5.31 8.21
CA GLN A 45 -2.51 -6.46 7.99
C GLN A 45 -1.38 -6.49 9.03
N PRO A 46 -1.51 -7.28 10.13
CA PRO A 46 -0.47 -7.44 11.13
C PRO A 46 0.86 -7.91 10.53
N GLY A 47 1.96 -7.28 10.91
CA GLY A 47 3.29 -7.57 10.38
C GLY A 47 3.59 -6.95 9.01
N LEU A 48 2.62 -6.35 8.31
CA LEU A 48 2.77 -5.76 6.98
C LEU A 48 2.37 -4.28 6.95
N GLY A 49 1.08 -3.98 7.00
CA GLY A 49 0.54 -2.62 7.07
C GLY A 49 -0.59 -2.57 8.09
N LEU A 50 -0.31 -2.11 9.29
CA LEU A 50 -1.26 -2.07 10.39
C LEU A 50 -1.34 -0.67 10.99
N LYS A 51 -2.57 -0.14 11.09
CA LYS A 51 -2.88 1.01 11.94
C LYS A 51 -3.29 0.51 13.31
N THR A 52 -2.47 0.80 14.32
CA THR A 52 -2.73 0.39 15.70
C THR A 52 -3.83 1.24 16.35
N PRO A 53 -4.46 0.79 17.44
CA PRO A 53 -5.51 1.55 18.13
C PRO A 53 -5.07 2.92 18.64
N ASP A 54 -3.78 3.11 18.96
CA ASP A 54 -3.18 4.40 19.33
C ASP A 54 -2.82 5.28 18.12
N GLY A 55 -3.21 4.86 16.91
CA GLY A 55 -3.08 5.62 15.68
C GLY A 55 -1.72 5.53 15.01
N LYS A 56 -0.79 4.72 15.52
CA LYS A 56 0.52 4.48 14.89
C LYS A 56 0.39 3.50 13.73
N PHE A 57 1.39 3.53 12.85
CA PHE A 57 1.51 2.60 11.74
C PHE A 57 2.72 1.71 11.95
N THR A 58 2.54 0.40 11.73
CA THR A 58 3.60 -0.61 11.93
C THR A 58 3.52 -1.68 10.85
N GLY A 59 4.64 -2.35 10.60
CA GLY A 59 4.72 -3.48 9.69
C GLY A 59 5.75 -3.28 8.57
N PHE A 60 6.06 -4.33 7.87
CA PHE A 60 7.10 -4.38 6.85
C PHE A 60 6.86 -3.37 5.71
N ASP A 61 5.63 -3.26 5.21
CA ASP A 61 5.28 -2.28 4.17
C ASP A 61 5.43 -0.83 4.67
N VAL A 62 5.16 -0.59 5.96
CA VAL A 62 5.35 0.72 6.59
C VAL A 62 6.83 1.07 6.68
N ASP A 63 7.68 0.11 7.08
CA ASP A 63 9.13 0.29 7.15
C ASP A 63 9.71 0.54 5.76
N VAL A 64 9.32 -0.26 4.75
CA VAL A 64 9.72 -0.09 3.35
C VAL A 64 9.29 1.27 2.82
N ALA A 65 8.03 1.66 3.03
CA ALA A 65 7.50 2.95 2.59
C ALA A 65 8.24 4.13 3.24
N THR A 66 8.53 4.02 4.54
CA THR A 66 9.29 5.04 5.29
C THR A 66 10.72 5.14 4.78
N TYR A 67 11.38 4.02 4.53
CA TYR A 67 12.72 3.97 3.96
C TYR A 67 12.76 4.66 2.59
N ILE A 68 11.84 4.29 1.69
CA ILE A 68 11.72 4.90 0.35
C ILE A 68 11.49 6.42 0.46
N ALA A 69 10.56 6.85 1.30
CA ALA A 69 10.26 8.27 1.47
C ALA A 69 11.49 9.04 1.96
N LYS A 70 12.27 8.48 2.88
CA LYS A 70 13.53 9.07 3.35
C LYS A 70 14.56 9.19 2.21
N GLU A 71 14.73 8.17 1.40
CA GLU A 71 15.65 8.21 0.23
C GLU A 71 15.18 9.22 -0.84
N LEU A 72 13.88 9.52 -0.90
CA LEU A 72 13.31 10.57 -1.74
C LEU A 72 13.44 11.98 -1.11
N GLY A 73 14.03 12.10 0.08
CA GLY A 73 14.30 13.38 0.76
C GLY A 73 13.16 13.89 1.64
N TYR A 74 12.28 13.01 2.14
CA TYR A 74 11.22 13.35 3.09
C TYR A 74 11.59 12.89 4.50
N ASP A 75 11.35 13.74 5.49
CA ASP A 75 11.46 13.34 6.88
C ASP A 75 10.28 12.46 7.31
N ALA A 76 10.48 11.60 8.30
CA ALA A 76 9.42 10.71 8.80
C ALA A 76 8.14 11.46 9.25
N LYS A 77 8.31 12.66 9.84
CA LYS A 77 7.20 13.54 10.26
C LYS A 77 6.36 14.09 9.11
N ASP A 78 6.90 14.08 7.89
CA ASP A 78 6.27 14.63 6.69
C ASP A 78 5.57 13.54 5.87
N ILE A 79 5.60 12.30 6.33
CA ILE A 79 4.90 11.17 5.72
C ILE A 79 3.48 11.09 6.28
N THR A 80 2.51 11.13 5.40
CA THR A 80 1.11 10.81 5.72
C THR A 80 0.76 9.46 5.12
N PHE A 81 0.32 8.52 5.95
CA PHE A 81 -0.18 7.25 5.46
C PHE A 81 -1.68 7.33 5.17
N LYS A 82 -2.08 6.85 3.98
CA LYS A 82 -3.48 6.77 3.54
C LYS A 82 -3.84 5.30 3.35
N GLN A 83 -5.03 4.91 3.83
CA GLN A 83 -5.52 3.55 3.61
C GLN A 83 -5.66 3.26 2.11
N ALA A 84 -5.13 2.14 1.67
CA ALA A 84 -5.15 1.68 0.29
C ALA A 84 -5.75 0.26 0.20
N PRO A 85 -7.09 0.13 0.27
CA PRO A 85 -7.76 -1.15 0.05
C PRO A 85 -7.43 -1.72 -1.33
N SER A 86 -7.47 -3.04 -1.48
CA SER A 86 -7.02 -3.68 -2.72
C SER A 86 -7.75 -3.18 -3.96
N ALA A 87 -9.03 -2.90 -3.86
CA ALA A 87 -9.84 -2.40 -4.97
C ALA A 87 -9.60 -0.92 -5.33
N GLU A 88 -8.95 -0.15 -4.43
CA GLU A 88 -8.80 1.29 -4.59
C GLU A 88 -7.39 1.75 -4.98
N ARG A 89 -6.40 0.85 -4.94
CA ARG A 89 -4.97 1.20 -5.11
C ARG A 89 -4.69 1.93 -6.42
N GLU A 90 -5.22 1.40 -7.53
CA GLU A 90 -5.06 1.98 -8.86
C GLU A 90 -5.67 3.38 -8.95
N ASN A 91 -6.86 3.58 -8.37
CA ASN A 91 -7.55 4.88 -8.38
C ASN A 91 -6.82 5.91 -7.52
N LEU A 92 -6.36 5.52 -6.32
CA LEU A 92 -5.58 6.41 -5.44
C LEU A 92 -4.31 6.92 -6.13
N ILE A 93 -3.63 6.05 -6.90
CA ILE A 93 -2.45 6.41 -7.68
C ILE A 93 -2.81 7.32 -8.85
N LYS A 94 -3.81 6.95 -9.65
CA LYS A 94 -4.22 7.70 -10.85
C LYS A 94 -4.70 9.11 -10.51
N ASN A 95 -5.44 9.25 -9.42
CA ASN A 95 -5.96 10.53 -8.95
C ASN A 95 -4.90 11.41 -8.30
N GLY A 96 -3.72 10.86 -7.99
CA GLY A 96 -2.68 11.60 -7.25
C GLY A 96 -2.96 11.74 -5.75
N ASP A 97 -3.89 10.96 -5.22
CA ASP A 97 -4.20 10.89 -3.79
C ASP A 97 -3.03 10.41 -2.95
N VAL A 98 -2.16 9.59 -3.56
CA VAL A 98 -0.92 9.07 -2.99
C VAL A 98 0.21 9.20 -4.02
N LYS A 99 1.43 9.43 -3.53
CA LYS A 99 2.61 9.47 -4.40
C LYS A 99 3.03 8.08 -4.86
N PHE A 100 2.92 7.11 -3.98
CA PHE A 100 3.12 5.69 -4.26
C PHE A 100 2.34 4.82 -3.26
N VAL A 101 2.25 3.52 -3.55
CA VAL A 101 1.56 2.53 -2.71
C VAL A 101 2.52 1.39 -2.36
N ALA A 102 2.68 1.10 -1.06
CA ALA A 102 3.35 -0.07 -0.51
C ALA A 102 2.32 -0.84 0.36
N ALA A 103 1.60 -1.79 -0.24
CA ALA A 103 0.40 -2.37 0.38
C ALA A 103 0.16 -3.82 -0.08
N THR A 104 1.16 -4.72 0.13
CA THR A 104 1.10 -6.11 -0.36
C THR A 104 0.62 -6.14 -1.82
N TYR A 105 1.27 -5.34 -2.66
CA TYR A 105 0.75 -5.01 -3.98
C TYR A 105 1.40 -5.87 -5.05
N THR A 106 0.86 -7.05 -5.28
CA THR A 106 1.34 -8.01 -6.30
C THR A 106 1.42 -7.37 -7.67
N ILE A 107 2.59 -7.44 -8.27
CA ILE A 107 2.87 -7.04 -9.64
C ILE A 107 2.21 -8.04 -10.60
N ASN A 108 1.37 -7.58 -11.51
CA ASN A 108 0.84 -8.38 -12.61
C ASN A 108 0.47 -7.49 -13.82
N ASP A 109 0.25 -8.13 -14.97
CA ASP A 109 0.03 -7.40 -16.22
C ASP A 109 -1.25 -6.57 -16.23
N LYS A 110 -2.32 -7.05 -15.56
CA LYS A 110 -3.57 -6.31 -15.43
C LYS A 110 -3.36 -4.99 -14.69
N ARG A 111 -2.62 -5.01 -13.60
CA ARG A 111 -2.29 -3.81 -12.82
C ARG A 111 -1.28 -2.92 -13.54
N LYS A 112 -0.31 -3.52 -14.23
CA LYS A 112 0.64 -2.78 -15.08
C LYS A 112 0.00 -2.06 -16.26
N ALA A 113 -1.19 -2.46 -16.69
CA ALA A 113 -1.97 -1.70 -17.67
C ALA A 113 -2.41 -0.33 -17.11
N GLU A 114 -2.67 -0.23 -15.80
CA GLU A 114 -3.24 0.94 -15.12
C GLU A 114 -2.20 1.84 -14.44
N VAL A 115 -1.17 1.24 -13.84
CA VAL A 115 -0.13 1.91 -13.04
C VAL A 115 1.25 1.35 -13.40
N ASP A 116 2.33 2.03 -13.02
CA ASP A 116 3.68 1.46 -13.06
C ASP A 116 4.05 0.88 -11.69
N PHE A 117 5.04 -0.01 -11.69
CA PHE A 117 5.61 -0.61 -10.48
C PHE A 117 7.11 -0.38 -10.43
N ALA A 118 7.63 -0.25 -9.22
CA ALA A 118 9.04 -0.44 -8.89
C ALA A 118 9.18 -1.70 -8.03
N GLY A 119 10.33 -2.34 -8.05
CA GLY A 119 10.57 -3.59 -7.32
C GLY A 119 10.74 -4.81 -8.23
N PRO A 120 10.34 -6.03 -7.78
CA PRO A 120 9.68 -6.32 -6.49
C PRO A 120 10.56 -6.05 -5.27
N TYR A 121 9.94 -5.91 -4.08
CA TYR A 121 10.64 -5.77 -2.80
C TYR A 121 10.43 -6.95 -1.85
N PHE A 122 9.47 -7.82 -2.15
CA PHE A 122 9.15 -9.02 -1.37
C PHE A 122 8.52 -10.08 -2.27
N LEU A 123 8.67 -11.36 -1.93
CA LEU A 123 7.96 -12.47 -2.57
C LEU A 123 7.13 -13.21 -1.52
N ALA A 124 5.83 -13.25 -1.72
CA ALA A 124 4.89 -14.06 -0.98
C ALA A 124 4.26 -15.11 -1.90
N HIS A 125 3.47 -16.02 -1.33
CA HIS A 125 2.74 -17.02 -2.08
C HIS A 125 1.30 -17.09 -1.61
N GLN A 126 0.35 -17.24 -2.51
CA GLN A 126 -1.03 -17.46 -2.13
C GLN A 126 -1.20 -18.79 -1.40
N ASP A 127 -1.92 -18.78 -0.27
CA ASP A 127 -2.21 -19.94 0.55
C ASP A 127 -3.64 -19.84 1.14
N LEU A 128 -3.93 -20.73 2.04
CA LEU A 128 -5.19 -20.78 2.78
C LEU A 128 -4.93 -20.74 4.28
N LEU A 129 -5.80 -20.02 5.00
CA LEU A 129 -5.93 -20.10 6.45
C LEU A 129 -7.24 -20.82 6.77
N VAL A 130 -7.15 -21.81 7.63
CA VAL A 130 -8.30 -22.58 8.14
C VAL A 130 -8.28 -22.62 9.66
N ARG A 131 -9.39 -23.01 10.28
CA ARG A 131 -9.39 -23.30 11.72
C ARG A 131 -8.41 -24.43 12.03
N ALA A 132 -7.78 -24.39 13.19
CA ALA A 132 -6.70 -25.33 13.55
C ALA A 132 -7.15 -26.81 13.56
N ASP A 133 -8.43 -27.05 13.89
CA ASP A 133 -9.05 -28.38 13.93
C ASP A 133 -9.60 -28.84 12.57
N ASP A 134 -9.67 -27.97 11.55
CA ASP A 134 -10.18 -28.33 10.22
C ASP A 134 -9.08 -28.98 9.37
N ASN A 135 -9.29 -30.24 9.00
CA ASN A 135 -8.42 -30.99 8.10
C ASN A 135 -9.12 -31.35 6.77
N SER A 136 -10.24 -30.73 6.47
CA SER A 136 -11.05 -31.04 5.28
C SER A 136 -10.52 -30.40 4.00
N ILE A 137 -9.61 -29.41 4.11
CA ILE A 137 -9.03 -28.69 2.99
C ILE A 137 -7.54 -29.00 2.92
N THR A 138 -7.11 -29.74 1.90
CA THR A 138 -5.74 -30.21 1.68
C THR A 138 -5.19 -29.80 0.30
N LYS A 139 -6.06 -29.36 -0.60
CA LYS A 139 -5.75 -28.88 -1.96
C LYS A 139 -6.79 -27.86 -2.42
N ALA A 140 -6.46 -27.08 -3.43
CA ALA A 140 -7.31 -26.02 -3.93
C ALA A 140 -8.73 -26.49 -4.35
N THR A 141 -8.84 -27.67 -4.95
CA THR A 141 -10.11 -28.22 -5.43
C THR A 141 -11.09 -28.59 -4.30
N ASP A 142 -10.61 -28.75 -3.06
CA ASP A 142 -11.46 -29.02 -1.90
C ASP A 142 -12.32 -27.77 -1.55
N LEU A 143 -11.93 -26.60 -2.03
CA LEU A 143 -12.68 -25.36 -1.88
C LEU A 143 -14.00 -25.32 -2.66
N ASN A 144 -14.19 -26.16 -3.69
CA ASN A 144 -15.36 -26.11 -4.57
C ASN A 144 -16.71 -26.33 -3.87
N ALA A 145 -16.72 -26.84 -2.65
CA ALA A 145 -17.92 -27.04 -1.85
C ALA A 145 -17.86 -26.25 -0.53
N LYS A 146 -17.01 -25.24 -0.44
CA LYS A 146 -16.72 -24.48 0.77
C LYS A 146 -17.07 -23.02 0.60
N LYS A 147 -17.39 -22.38 1.73
CA LYS A 147 -17.48 -20.93 1.84
C LYS A 147 -16.08 -20.37 2.04
N LEU A 148 -15.60 -19.63 1.05
CA LEU A 148 -14.25 -19.08 1.01
C LEU A 148 -14.33 -17.57 1.16
N CYS A 149 -13.47 -17.01 2.00
CA CYS A 149 -13.33 -15.57 2.14
C CYS A 149 -12.06 -15.07 1.42
N SER A 150 -12.16 -13.92 0.79
CA SER A 150 -11.03 -13.12 0.33
C SER A 150 -11.41 -11.64 0.25
N VAL A 151 -10.52 -10.81 -0.27
CA VAL A 151 -10.73 -9.36 -0.37
C VAL A 151 -10.96 -8.95 -1.82
N THR A 152 -11.96 -8.10 -2.03
CA THR A 152 -12.29 -7.50 -3.33
C THR A 152 -11.06 -6.82 -3.94
N GLY A 153 -10.76 -7.15 -5.20
CA GLY A 153 -9.60 -6.61 -5.93
C GLY A 153 -8.26 -7.26 -5.57
N SER A 154 -8.26 -8.35 -4.76
CA SER A 154 -7.05 -9.15 -4.53
C SER A 154 -6.79 -10.10 -5.69
N THR A 155 -5.51 -10.45 -5.90
CA THR A 155 -5.09 -11.52 -6.82
C THR A 155 -5.66 -12.87 -6.38
N SER A 156 -5.70 -13.11 -5.07
CA SER A 156 -6.15 -14.37 -4.48
C SER A 156 -7.63 -14.64 -4.75
N ALA A 157 -8.52 -13.62 -4.58
CA ALA A 157 -9.93 -13.74 -4.95
C ALA A 157 -10.09 -14.06 -6.44
N GLN A 158 -9.33 -13.37 -7.29
CA GLN A 158 -9.38 -13.56 -8.72
C GLN A 158 -8.89 -14.96 -9.16
N ASN A 159 -7.78 -15.44 -8.59
CA ASN A 159 -7.23 -16.77 -8.89
C ASN A 159 -8.21 -17.89 -8.53
N VAL A 160 -8.92 -17.77 -7.40
CA VAL A 160 -9.91 -18.78 -7.01
C VAL A 160 -11.06 -18.80 -8.00
N LYS A 161 -11.64 -17.65 -8.34
CA LYS A 161 -12.74 -17.55 -9.30
C LYS A 161 -12.38 -18.11 -10.67
N GLU A 162 -11.19 -17.80 -11.16
CA GLU A 162 -10.83 -18.07 -12.55
C GLU A 162 -10.16 -19.44 -12.75
N LYS A 163 -9.42 -19.94 -11.74
CA LYS A 163 -8.49 -21.05 -11.96
C LYS A 163 -8.56 -22.17 -10.93
N LEU A 164 -8.59 -21.82 -9.63
CA LEU A 164 -8.31 -22.80 -8.58
C LEU A 164 -9.55 -23.57 -8.12
N ALA A 165 -10.65 -22.86 -7.88
CA ALA A 165 -11.89 -23.43 -7.38
C ALA A 165 -13.10 -22.60 -7.83
N PRO A 166 -13.46 -22.63 -9.13
CA PRO A 166 -14.51 -21.77 -9.68
C PRO A 166 -15.92 -22.07 -9.12
N LYS A 167 -16.10 -23.19 -8.41
CA LYS A 167 -17.36 -23.57 -7.74
C LYS A 167 -17.36 -23.28 -6.24
N ALA A 168 -16.29 -22.66 -5.70
CA ALA A 168 -16.28 -22.20 -4.31
C ALA A 168 -17.31 -21.07 -4.13
N ASP A 169 -17.97 -21.06 -2.97
CA ASP A 169 -18.81 -19.93 -2.56
C ASP A 169 -17.89 -18.82 -2.02
N LEU A 170 -17.36 -17.99 -2.94
CA LEU A 170 -16.42 -16.93 -2.63
C LEU A 170 -17.15 -15.69 -2.13
N GLN A 171 -16.90 -15.34 -0.87
CA GLN A 171 -17.35 -14.11 -0.22
C GLN A 171 -16.20 -13.11 -0.19
N GLU A 172 -16.42 -11.92 -0.77
CA GLU A 172 -15.42 -10.87 -0.86
C GLU A 172 -15.77 -9.71 0.07
N TYR A 173 -14.81 -9.30 0.90
CA TYR A 173 -14.93 -8.18 1.83
C TYR A 173 -13.95 -7.04 1.50
N GLY A 174 -14.03 -5.94 2.26
CA GLY A 174 -13.14 -4.79 2.11
C GLY A 174 -11.75 -5.01 2.70
N GLY A 175 -11.64 -5.85 3.74
CA GLY A 175 -10.41 -6.14 4.46
C GLY A 175 -10.33 -7.58 4.97
N TYR A 176 -9.11 -8.05 5.23
CA TYR A 176 -8.89 -9.42 5.70
C TYR A 176 -9.29 -9.63 7.16
N SER A 177 -9.33 -8.59 7.99
CA SER A 177 -9.85 -8.66 9.36
C SER A 177 -11.31 -9.14 9.41
N GLU A 178 -12.13 -8.77 8.41
CA GLU A 178 -13.50 -9.25 8.28
C GLU A 178 -13.55 -10.75 7.98
N CYS A 179 -12.63 -11.22 7.12
CA CYS A 179 -12.48 -12.65 6.82
C CYS A 179 -12.06 -13.46 8.06
N ILE A 180 -11.14 -12.93 8.88
CA ILE A 180 -10.75 -13.57 10.15
C ILE A 180 -11.95 -13.70 11.08
N THR A 181 -12.74 -12.65 11.24
CA THR A 181 -13.99 -12.70 12.03
C THR A 181 -14.95 -13.75 11.47
N GLY A 182 -15.10 -13.82 10.15
CA GLY A 182 -15.92 -14.85 9.49
C GLY A 182 -15.43 -16.27 9.74
N LEU A 183 -14.10 -16.48 9.73
CA LEU A 183 -13.49 -17.77 10.00
C LEU A 183 -13.65 -18.21 11.46
N GLU A 184 -13.48 -17.28 12.42
CA GLU A 184 -13.71 -17.55 13.85
C GLU A 184 -15.15 -17.94 14.14
N ASN A 185 -16.11 -17.22 13.54
CA ASN A 185 -17.54 -17.44 13.75
C ASN A 185 -18.11 -18.57 12.88
N LYS A 186 -17.28 -19.28 12.12
CA LYS A 186 -17.69 -20.37 11.20
C LYS A 186 -18.65 -19.90 10.10
N ALA A 187 -18.69 -18.62 9.79
CA ALA A 187 -19.43 -18.07 8.66
C ALA A 187 -18.78 -18.46 7.32
N VAL A 188 -17.46 -18.62 7.34
CA VAL A 188 -16.66 -19.14 6.22
C VAL A 188 -15.80 -20.32 6.68
N ASP A 189 -15.39 -21.17 5.71
CA ASP A 189 -14.59 -22.37 5.99
C ASP A 189 -13.11 -22.09 5.89
N ALA A 190 -12.72 -21.18 5.00
CA ALA A 190 -11.34 -20.79 4.77
C ALA A 190 -11.23 -19.31 4.37
N LEU A 191 -10.05 -18.75 4.58
CA LEU A 191 -9.59 -17.47 4.04
C LEU A 191 -8.43 -17.73 3.07
N THR A 192 -8.47 -17.13 1.88
CA THR A 192 -7.34 -17.17 0.94
C THR A 192 -6.74 -15.79 0.73
N THR A 193 -5.43 -15.72 0.88
CA THR A 193 -4.56 -14.61 0.51
C THR A 193 -3.10 -15.06 0.62
N ASP A 194 -2.18 -14.12 0.63
CA ASP A 194 -0.75 -14.36 0.68
C ASP A 194 -0.36 -14.90 2.06
N ASN A 195 0.49 -15.90 2.06
CA ASN A 195 0.94 -16.61 3.28
C ASN A 195 1.59 -15.68 4.32
N SER A 196 2.22 -14.59 3.88
CA SER A 196 2.75 -13.54 4.77
C SER A 196 1.65 -12.83 5.55
N ILE A 197 0.52 -12.52 4.89
CA ILE A 197 -0.67 -11.90 5.51
C ILE A 197 -1.31 -12.88 6.48
N LEU A 198 -1.51 -14.14 6.04
CA LEU A 198 -2.11 -15.20 6.87
C LEU A 198 -1.29 -15.48 8.13
N ALA A 199 0.04 -15.53 8.00
CA ALA A 199 0.95 -15.72 9.12
C ALA A 199 0.86 -14.56 10.12
N GLY A 200 0.77 -13.32 9.62
CA GLY A 200 0.59 -12.13 10.46
C GLY A 200 -0.68 -12.22 11.32
N PHE A 201 -1.80 -12.61 10.74
CA PHE A 201 -3.05 -12.80 11.50
C PHE A 201 -2.96 -13.97 12.50
N ALA A 202 -2.44 -15.13 12.07
CA ALA A 202 -2.33 -16.32 12.93
C ALA A 202 -1.42 -16.10 14.13
N ALA A 203 -0.43 -15.21 14.01
CA ALA A 203 0.52 -14.88 15.07
C ALA A 203 -0.02 -13.91 16.13
N GLN A 204 -1.15 -13.24 15.86
CA GLN A 204 -1.74 -12.35 16.86
C GLN A 204 -2.13 -13.12 18.11
N LYS A 205 -1.91 -12.51 19.28
CA LYS A 205 -2.13 -13.15 20.58
C LYS A 205 -3.52 -13.76 20.72
N GLU A 206 -4.53 -13.04 20.26
CA GLU A 206 -5.93 -13.46 20.26
C GLU A 206 -6.24 -14.62 19.31
N HIS A 207 -5.38 -14.90 18.34
CA HIS A 207 -5.56 -15.94 17.32
C HIS A 207 -4.66 -17.16 17.51
N GLN A 208 -3.73 -17.11 18.49
CA GLN A 208 -2.79 -18.21 18.72
C GLN A 208 -3.52 -19.54 18.96
N GLY A 209 -3.14 -20.55 18.15
CA GLY A 209 -3.72 -21.89 18.21
C GLY A 209 -5.12 -22.04 17.63
N LYS A 210 -5.76 -20.96 17.15
CA LYS A 210 -7.09 -21.02 16.54
C LYS A 210 -7.06 -21.34 15.06
N PHE A 211 -5.98 -20.95 14.36
CA PHE A 211 -5.84 -21.08 12.91
C PHE A 211 -4.54 -21.77 12.53
N LYS A 212 -4.53 -22.31 11.32
CA LYS A 212 -3.32 -22.83 10.67
C LYS A 212 -3.30 -22.48 9.19
N LEU A 213 -2.12 -22.22 8.65
CA LEU A 213 -1.89 -22.16 7.22
C LEU A 213 -1.89 -23.60 6.67
N VAL A 214 -2.49 -23.80 5.50
CA VAL A 214 -2.52 -25.10 4.84
C VAL A 214 -1.19 -25.43 4.17
N GLY A 215 -0.46 -24.43 3.66
CA GLY A 215 0.87 -24.60 3.05
C GLY A 215 0.81 -25.00 1.59
N LEU A 216 -0.17 -24.51 0.81
CA LEU A 216 -0.40 -24.97 -0.57
C LEU A 216 0.48 -24.30 -1.64
N ASN A 217 0.97 -23.09 -1.41
CA ASN A 217 1.72 -22.31 -2.40
C ASN A 217 1.00 -22.27 -3.78
N LEU A 218 -0.14 -21.56 -3.84
CA LEU A 218 -1.07 -21.60 -4.97
C LEU A 218 -0.65 -20.68 -6.13
N SER A 219 0.09 -19.61 -5.85
CA SER A 219 0.66 -18.68 -6.82
C SER A 219 1.77 -17.85 -6.20
N ASP A 220 2.67 -17.33 -7.04
CA ASP A 220 3.68 -16.36 -6.64
C ASP A 220 3.05 -14.96 -6.59
N GLU A 221 3.35 -14.22 -5.52
CA GLU A 221 2.84 -12.89 -5.25
C GLU A 221 4.02 -11.90 -5.04
N PRO A 222 4.68 -11.46 -6.13
CA PRO A 222 5.77 -10.49 -6.03
C PRO A 222 5.21 -9.12 -5.67
N TYR A 223 5.58 -8.58 -4.50
CA TYR A 223 5.13 -7.26 -4.07
C TYR A 223 5.97 -6.15 -4.68
N GLY A 224 5.31 -5.22 -5.35
CA GLY A 224 5.91 -4.02 -5.88
C GLY A 224 5.37 -2.75 -5.26
N ILE A 225 6.09 -1.67 -5.48
CA ILE A 225 5.67 -0.32 -5.15
C ILE A 225 4.90 0.24 -6.33
N GLY A 226 3.59 0.42 -6.18
CA GLY A 226 2.75 1.01 -7.22
C GLY A 226 2.91 2.53 -7.29
N LEU A 227 3.04 3.07 -8.48
CA LEU A 227 3.19 4.50 -8.75
C LEU A 227 2.48 4.91 -10.03
N LYS A 228 2.36 6.22 -10.26
CA LYS A 228 1.66 6.75 -11.42
C LYS A 228 2.32 6.28 -12.71
N LYS A 229 1.48 5.85 -13.66
CA LYS A 229 1.90 5.40 -14.98
C LYS A 229 2.73 6.48 -15.69
N GLY A 230 3.92 6.11 -16.18
CA GLY A 230 4.82 6.99 -16.89
C GLY A 230 5.75 7.84 -16.00
N ASP A 231 5.65 7.80 -14.66
CA ASP A 231 6.58 8.51 -13.75
C ASP A 231 7.90 7.75 -13.62
N LYS A 232 8.70 7.77 -14.70
CA LYS A 232 9.96 7.01 -14.80
C LYS A 232 11.04 7.51 -13.86
N ASP A 233 11.05 8.81 -13.56
CA ASP A 233 11.99 9.40 -12.59
C ASP A 233 11.72 8.82 -11.19
N LEU A 234 10.47 8.84 -10.74
CA LEU A 234 10.09 8.24 -9.46
C LEU A 234 10.37 6.74 -9.42
N GLN A 235 10.03 6.00 -10.50
CA GLN A 235 10.30 4.57 -10.60
C GLN A 235 11.77 4.26 -10.41
N THR A 236 12.65 5.00 -11.08
CA THR A 236 14.11 4.85 -11.00
C THR A 236 14.62 5.14 -9.58
N LYS A 237 14.13 6.22 -8.95
CA LYS A 237 14.50 6.58 -7.57
C LYS A 237 14.05 5.54 -6.55
N ILE A 238 12.82 5.02 -6.69
CA ILE A 238 12.32 3.96 -5.82
C ILE A 238 13.13 2.68 -6.01
N ASN A 239 13.44 2.28 -7.24
CA ASN A 239 14.28 1.10 -7.49
C ASN A 239 15.67 1.24 -6.88
N ALA A 240 16.27 2.43 -6.95
CA ALA A 240 17.55 2.71 -6.30
C ALA A 240 17.44 2.59 -4.77
N ALA A 241 16.37 3.12 -4.17
CA ALA A 241 16.10 2.99 -2.75
C ALA A 241 15.92 1.53 -2.32
N LEU A 242 15.18 0.71 -3.10
CA LEU A 242 14.99 -0.70 -2.82
C LEU A 242 16.31 -1.49 -2.88
N LYS A 243 17.15 -1.23 -3.88
CA LYS A 243 18.49 -1.86 -3.96
C LYS A 243 19.33 -1.47 -2.75
N LYS A 244 19.38 -0.19 -2.42
CA LYS A 244 20.13 0.32 -1.27
C LYS A 244 19.63 -0.31 0.05
N MET A 245 18.33 -0.48 0.23
CA MET A 245 17.73 -1.10 1.41
C MET A 245 18.20 -2.55 1.62
N VAL A 246 18.42 -3.29 0.53
CA VAL A 246 19.01 -4.63 0.59
C VAL A 246 20.50 -4.54 0.90
N ASP A 247 21.23 -3.68 0.19
CA ASP A 247 22.69 -3.56 0.28
C ASP A 247 23.15 -3.10 1.68
N ASP A 248 22.37 -2.25 2.36
CA ASP A 248 22.70 -1.74 3.71
C ASP A 248 22.14 -2.60 4.85
N GLY A 249 21.48 -3.73 4.52
CA GLY A 249 20.92 -4.68 5.49
C GLY A 249 19.60 -4.21 6.15
N SER A 250 19.02 -3.08 5.73
CA SER A 250 17.76 -2.60 6.27
C SER A 250 16.61 -3.56 5.94
N TRP A 251 16.63 -4.18 4.77
CA TRP A 251 15.63 -5.18 4.37
C TRP A 251 15.58 -6.35 5.35
N ASP A 252 16.72 -6.96 5.66
CA ASP A 252 16.82 -8.08 6.61
C ASP A 252 16.36 -7.68 8.01
N LYS A 253 16.72 -6.46 8.44
CA LYS A 253 16.27 -5.90 9.71
C LYS A 253 14.75 -5.78 9.78
N PHE A 254 14.13 -5.25 8.72
CA PHE A 254 12.67 -5.10 8.64
C PHE A 254 11.96 -6.44 8.60
N VAL A 255 12.47 -7.40 7.81
CA VAL A 255 11.98 -8.77 7.79
C VAL A 255 12.01 -9.39 9.19
N LYS A 256 13.15 -9.33 9.86
CA LYS A 256 13.30 -9.90 11.22
C LYS A 256 12.34 -9.26 12.23
N ALA A 257 12.19 -7.94 12.16
CA ALA A 257 11.33 -7.21 13.09
C ALA A 257 9.84 -7.54 12.91
N ASN A 258 9.39 -7.67 11.68
CA ASN A 258 7.97 -7.79 11.36
C ASN A 258 7.46 -9.23 11.21
N PHE A 259 8.30 -10.14 10.70
CA PHE A 259 7.92 -11.54 10.47
C PHE A 259 8.48 -12.51 11.53
N GLY A 260 9.49 -12.08 12.28
CA GLY A 260 10.05 -12.87 13.40
C GLY A 260 8.99 -13.30 14.42
N PRO A 261 8.11 -12.42 14.89
CA PRO A 261 7.04 -12.78 15.84
C PRO A 261 6.07 -13.85 15.31
N ALA A 262 5.85 -13.91 13.98
CA ALA A 262 5.02 -14.91 13.33
C ALA A 262 5.77 -16.22 13.02
N ASN A 263 7.08 -16.28 13.29
CA ASN A 263 7.96 -17.37 12.86
C ASN A 263 7.81 -17.68 11.35
N TYR A 264 7.49 -16.66 10.58
CA TYR A 264 7.29 -16.78 9.15
C TYR A 264 8.66 -16.78 8.44
N LYS A 265 8.89 -17.82 7.63
CA LYS A 265 10.11 -17.95 6.83
C LYS A 265 9.94 -17.21 5.52
N THR A 266 10.64 -16.11 5.35
CA THR A 266 10.65 -15.34 4.11
C THR A 266 11.66 -15.96 3.13
N GLU A 267 11.40 -15.76 1.85
CA GLU A 267 12.41 -15.93 0.82
C GLU A 267 13.45 -14.81 0.88
N PRO A 268 14.63 -14.98 0.29
CA PRO A 268 15.60 -13.89 0.13
C PRO A 268 15.01 -12.68 -0.58
N ALA A 269 15.60 -11.50 -0.35
CA ALA A 269 15.19 -10.30 -1.04
C ALA A 269 15.17 -10.51 -2.57
N PRO A 270 14.06 -10.24 -3.25
CA PRO A 270 13.98 -10.43 -4.70
C PRO A 270 14.84 -9.39 -5.44
N LYS A 271 15.28 -9.75 -6.65
CA LYS A 271 15.93 -8.79 -7.53
C LYS A 271 14.90 -7.79 -8.07
N VAL A 272 15.28 -6.51 -8.10
CA VAL A 272 14.48 -5.46 -8.75
C VAL A 272 14.47 -5.70 -10.26
N THR A 273 13.29 -5.88 -10.84
CA THR A 273 13.10 -6.18 -12.29
C THR A 273 12.20 -5.19 -13.01
N GLU A 274 11.32 -4.48 -12.27
CA GLU A 274 10.40 -3.52 -12.89
C GLU A 274 11.13 -2.22 -13.26
N GLY A 275 10.94 -1.75 -14.50
CA GLY A 275 11.54 -0.50 -14.98
C GLY A 275 13.05 -0.58 -15.24
N SER A 276 13.61 -1.79 -15.36
CA SER A 276 15.01 -2.05 -15.77
C SER A 276 15.11 -2.15 -17.28
#